data_c876b6bf2eb3edef4bb081c8b39735ee
#
_entry.id   c876b6bf2eb3edef4bb081c8b39735ee
#
_cell.length_a   1.000
_cell.length_b   1.000
_cell.length_c   1.000
_cell.angle_alpha   90.00
_cell.angle_beta   90.00
_cell.angle_gamma   90.00
#
_symmetry.space_group_name_H-M   'P 1'
#
loop_
_entity.id
_entity.type
_entity.pdbx_description
1 polymer ?
#
loop_
_entity_poly.entity_id
_entity_poly.type
_entity_poly.pdbx_seq_one_letter_code
_entity_poly.pdbx_strand_id
1 'polypeptide(L)'
;MVKEVRDNQKSRHYAAERFLYDAGKTVIKTGSKNFPEIKFNLTKQSSIHECQLYLNVICEQYWFRQRFGTRQIYIESGRGGGKAYGGRRITLGTWARNEAIILHELAHCLAPYKTKHGPEFAGIFLFLVKNAFGNELAKQLRESYKTHKVRHNNKALPPIDKSCLTRNQIAAAAKKQKRAEAQRKKEFAQKPLHREEQIALINFLNRAIQSTQLGPVKSKARAEAQKTVRDLKKAFLL
;
A
#
# COMPACT_ATOMS: atom_id res chain seq x y z
N MET A 1 32.65 8.79 8.17
CA MET A 1 32.41 8.41 6.75
C MET A 1 31.18 7.52 6.69
N VAL A 2 30.13 7.94 5.97
CA VAL A 2 28.93 7.12 5.77
C VAL A 2 29.26 6.12 4.66
N LYS A 3 29.27 4.81 4.98
CA LYS A 3 29.48 3.75 3.95
C LYS A 3 28.42 3.90 2.86
N GLU A 4 28.89 4.06 1.63
CA GLU A 4 28.00 4.09 0.46
C GLU A 4 27.29 2.76 0.30
N VAL A 5 25.95 2.79 0.27
CA VAL A 5 25.13 1.59 0.09
C VAL A 5 25.34 1.08 -1.34
N ARG A 6 25.86 -0.15 -1.49
CA ARG A 6 26.00 -0.79 -2.79
C ARG A 6 24.65 -1.03 -3.45
N ASP A 7 24.53 -0.66 -4.72
CA ASP A 7 23.32 -0.91 -5.52
C ASP A 7 23.32 -2.34 -6.09
N ASN A 8 23.07 -3.31 -5.23
CA ASN A 8 23.19 -4.73 -5.55
C ASN A 8 22.08 -5.27 -6.47
N GLN A 9 21.04 -4.49 -6.74
CA GLN A 9 19.89 -4.92 -7.53
C GLN A 9 19.74 -4.16 -8.86
N LYS A 10 20.55 -3.13 -9.13
CA LYS A 10 20.39 -2.25 -10.29
C LYS A 10 20.25 -3.00 -11.62
N SER A 11 21.22 -3.81 -11.99
CA SER A 11 21.22 -4.56 -13.26
C SER A 11 20.05 -5.55 -13.34
N ARG A 12 19.75 -6.23 -12.24
CA ARG A 12 18.63 -7.17 -12.14
C ARG A 12 17.29 -6.46 -12.26
N HIS A 13 17.18 -5.26 -11.68
CA HIS A 13 15.97 -4.45 -11.75
C HIS A 13 15.71 -4.00 -13.19
N TYR A 14 16.73 -3.44 -13.87
CA TYR A 14 16.60 -3.05 -15.27
C TYR A 14 16.26 -4.23 -16.20
N ALA A 15 16.87 -5.41 -15.98
CA ALA A 15 16.51 -6.60 -16.72
C ALA A 15 15.04 -7.01 -16.50
N ALA A 16 14.57 -6.90 -15.26
CA ALA A 16 13.21 -7.28 -14.91
C ALA A 16 12.14 -6.33 -15.45
N GLU A 17 12.43 -5.05 -15.61
CA GLU A 17 11.43 -4.04 -16.05
C GLU A 17 11.44 -3.78 -17.57
N ARG A 18 12.42 -4.33 -18.29
CA ARG A 18 12.65 -4.02 -19.71
C ARG A 18 11.42 -4.17 -20.60
N PHE A 19 10.59 -5.18 -20.35
CA PHE A 19 9.37 -5.41 -21.11
C PHE A 19 8.33 -4.28 -20.97
N LEU A 20 8.39 -3.47 -19.89
CA LEU A 20 7.50 -2.34 -19.70
C LEU A 20 7.78 -1.19 -20.68
N TYR A 21 9.00 -1.10 -21.20
CA TYR A 21 9.37 -0.04 -22.15
C TYR A 21 8.64 -0.16 -23.48
N ASP A 22 8.24 -1.39 -23.83
CA ASP A 22 7.49 -1.69 -25.05
C ASP A 22 5.99 -1.79 -24.80
N ALA A 23 5.54 -1.77 -23.53
CA ALA A 23 4.13 -1.88 -23.15
C ALA A 23 3.27 -0.64 -23.48
N GLY A 24 3.88 0.45 -23.71
CA GLY A 24 3.65 1.69 -24.46
C GLY A 24 2.28 2.36 -24.47
N LYS A 25 1.27 2.03 -23.65
CA LYS A 25 0.03 2.83 -23.60
C LYS A 25 -0.55 2.84 -22.20
N THR A 26 -0.57 3.98 -21.57
CA THR A 26 -1.22 4.14 -20.27
C THR A 26 -2.62 4.72 -20.45
N VAL A 27 -3.61 4.04 -19.89
CA VAL A 27 -4.99 4.55 -19.80
C VAL A 27 -5.29 4.87 -18.35
N ILE A 28 -5.39 6.15 -18.02
CA ILE A 28 -5.65 6.61 -16.66
C ILE A 28 -7.11 6.95 -16.50
N LYS A 29 -7.80 6.24 -15.60
CA LYS A 29 -9.19 6.55 -15.22
C LYS A 29 -9.19 7.75 -14.28
N THR A 30 -9.80 8.85 -14.70
CA THR A 30 -9.79 10.10 -13.92
C THR A 30 -10.86 10.13 -12.84
N GLY A 31 -11.88 9.28 -12.95
CA GLY A 31 -13.08 9.34 -12.12
C GLY A 31 -14.05 10.48 -12.47
N SER A 32 -13.69 11.34 -13.42
CA SER A 32 -14.58 12.40 -13.96
C SER A 32 -15.59 11.80 -14.94
N LYS A 33 -16.86 12.24 -14.86
CA LYS A 33 -17.89 11.83 -15.81
C LYS A 33 -17.66 12.38 -17.22
N ASN A 34 -17.05 13.58 -17.32
CA ASN A 34 -16.82 14.24 -18.60
C ASN A 34 -15.55 13.77 -19.31
N PHE A 35 -14.56 13.33 -18.54
CA PHE A 35 -13.28 12.83 -19.05
C PHE A 35 -12.92 11.55 -18.29
N PRO A 36 -13.61 10.43 -18.55
CA PRO A 36 -13.45 9.20 -17.75
C PRO A 36 -12.07 8.59 -17.87
N GLU A 37 -11.38 8.81 -18.99
CA GLU A 37 -10.08 8.24 -19.28
C GLU A 37 -9.17 9.25 -19.97
N ILE A 38 -7.90 9.28 -19.58
CA ILE A 38 -6.83 9.98 -20.30
C ILE A 38 -5.87 8.91 -20.83
N LYS A 39 -5.60 8.94 -22.14
CA LYS A 39 -4.68 8.03 -22.80
C LYS A 39 -3.36 8.72 -23.05
N PHE A 40 -2.28 8.11 -22.61
CA PHE A 40 -0.92 8.53 -22.95
C PHE A 40 -0.26 7.48 -23.84
N ASN A 41 0.60 7.93 -24.72
CA ASN A 41 1.43 7.09 -25.58
C ASN A 41 2.74 7.85 -25.81
N LEU A 42 3.54 7.98 -24.76
CA LEU A 42 4.80 8.69 -24.83
C LEU A 42 5.82 7.89 -25.62
N THR A 43 6.54 8.57 -26.48
CA THR A 43 7.60 8.01 -27.32
C THR A 43 8.85 8.88 -27.20
N LYS A 44 9.96 8.44 -27.78
CA LYS A 44 11.18 9.25 -27.86
C LYS A 44 10.98 10.62 -28.56
N GLN A 45 9.92 10.78 -29.34
CA GLN A 45 9.53 12.06 -29.98
C GLN A 45 8.71 12.96 -29.07
N SER A 46 8.16 12.44 -27.97
CA SER A 46 7.36 13.23 -27.05
C SER A 46 8.16 14.40 -26.46
N SER A 47 7.51 15.52 -26.30
CA SER A 47 8.09 16.70 -25.67
C SER A 47 8.24 16.53 -24.15
N ILE A 48 9.10 17.32 -23.55
CA ILE A 48 9.20 17.39 -22.08
C ILE A 48 7.88 17.83 -21.46
N HIS A 49 7.14 18.68 -22.16
CA HIS A 49 5.81 19.13 -21.70
C HIS A 49 4.82 17.95 -21.61
N GLU A 50 4.76 17.06 -22.60
CA GLU A 50 3.91 15.87 -22.57
C GLU A 50 4.33 14.92 -21.45
N CYS A 51 5.64 14.73 -21.23
CA CYS A 51 6.15 13.96 -20.11
C CYS A 51 5.74 14.57 -18.76
N GLN A 52 5.79 15.91 -18.63
CA GLN A 52 5.35 16.60 -17.43
C GLN A 52 3.84 16.48 -17.22
N LEU A 53 3.03 16.58 -18.27
CA LEU A 53 1.58 16.36 -18.19
C LEU A 53 1.26 14.96 -17.69
N TYR A 54 1.93 13.94 -18.22
CA TYR A 54 1.78 12.55 -17.72
C TYR A 54 2.08 12.46 -16.24
N LEU A 55 3.23 12.99 -15.81
CA LEU A 55 3.65 12.96 -14.41
C LEU A 55 2.64 13.69 -13.50
N ASN A 56 2.16 14.87 -13.93
CA ASN A 56 1.17 15.64 -13.19
C ASN A 56 -0.13 14.84 -13.01
N VAL A 57 -0.63 14.20 -14.08
CA VAL A 57 -1.82 13.38 -14.03
C VAL A 57 -1.63 12.19 -13.07
N ILE A 58 -0.46 11.55 -13.05
CA ILE A 58 -0.15 10.49 -12.07
C ILE A 58 -0.16 11.04 -10.64
N CYS A 59 0.50 12.17 -10.38
CA CYS A 59 0.58 12.76 -9.04
C CYS A 59 -0.78 13.25 -8.52
N GLU A 60 -1.70 13.64 -9.40
CA GLU A 60 -3.06 14.04 -9.06
C GLU A 60 -4.00 12.85 -8.82
N GLN A 61 -3.63 11.63 -9.20
CA GLN A 61 -4.46 10.46 -8.95
C GLN A 61 -4.73 10.27 -7.47
N TYR A 62 -5.97 9.91 -7.15
CA TYR A 62 -6.40 9.67 -5.79
C TYR A 62 -5.53 8.64 -5.05
N TRP A 63 -5.23 7.49 -5.69
CA TRP A 63 -4.36 6.45 -5.12
C TRP A 63 -2.94 6.92 -4.84
N PHE A 64 -2.43 7.90 -5.65
CA PHE A 64 -1.12 8.50 -5.44
C PHE A 64 -1.15 9.43 -4.23
N ARG A 65 -2.10 10.39 -4.21
CA ARG A 65 -2.23 11.38 -3.15
C ARG A 65 -2.47 10.75 -1.78
N GLN A 66 -3.22 9.65 -1.74
CA GLN A 66 -3.44 8.89 -0.50
C GLN A 66 -2.15 8.30 0.10
N ARG A 67 -1.16 7.96 -0.71
CA ARG A 67 0.07 7.31 -0.26
C ARG A 67 1.23 8.27 -0.10
N PHE A 68 1.32 9.24 -0.99
CA PHE A 68 2.50 10.11 -1.10
C PHE A 68 2.19 11.58 -0.84
N GLY A 69 0.92 11.93 -0.60
CA GLY A 69 0.47 13.31 -0.46
C GLY A 69 0.56 14.09 -1.78
N THR A 70 0.41 15.40 -1.70
CA THR A 70 0.62 16.29 -2.84
C THR A 70 2.12 16.44 -3.09
N ARG A 71 2.57 16.15 -4.32
CA ARG A 71 3.97 16.26 -4.73
C ARG A 71 4.09 17.14 -5.94
N GLN A 72 5.04 18.07 -5.88
CA GLN A 72 5.48 18.85 -7.06
C GLN A 72 6.82 18.29 -7.51
N ILE A 73 6.80 17.61 -8.66
CA ILE A 73 7.99 17.00 -9.27
C ILE A 73 8.07 17.52 -10.69
N TYR A 74 9.24 18.01 -11.08
CA TYR A 74 9.48 18.64 -12.35
C TYR A 74 10.31 17.74 -13.26
N ILE A 75 9.95 17.70 -14.55
CA ILE A 75 10.71 17.03 -15.58
C ILE A 75 11.48 18.07 -16.41
N GLU A 76 12.75 17.84 -16.59
CA GLU A 76 13.65 18.65 -17.40
C GLU A 76 14.30 17.81 -18.50
N SER A 77 14.69 18.46 -19.58
CA SER A 77 15.51 17.81 -20.61
C SER A 77 16.90 17.52 -20.07
N GLY A 78 17.38 16.31 -20.32
CA GLY A 78 18.70 15.86 -19.90
C GLY A 78 19.45 15.14 -20.99
N ARG A 79 20.70 14.77 -20.73
CA ARG A 79 21.51 13.91 -21.59
C ARG A 79 21.47 12.48 -21.09
N GLY A 80 21.38 11.51 -21.98
CA GLY A 80 21.38 10.08 -21.64
C GLY A 80 20.03 9.57 -21.19
N GLY A 81 19.98 8.77 -20.10
CA GLY A 81 18.76 8.16 -19.56
C GLY A 81 17.95 9.07 -18.64
N GLY A 82 17.00 8.45 -17.95
CA GLY A 82 16.31 9.08 -16.84
C GLY A 82 17.22 9.22 -15.60
N LYS A 83 17.04 10.28 -14.82
CA LYS A 83 17.69 10.46 -13.52
C LYS A 83 16.80 11.30 -12.60
N ALA A 84 16.62 10.84 -11.37
CA ALA A 84 15.94 11.55 -10.31
C ALA A 84 16.91 12.30 -9.39
N TYR A 85 16.56 13.51 -8.97
CA TYR A 85 17.36 14.34 -8.08
C TYR A 85 16.52 14.90 -6.95
N GLY A 86 16.99 14.66 -5.73
CA GLY A 86 16.46 15.31 -4.52
C GLY A 86 14.96 15.14 -4.26
N GLY A 87 14.33 14.11 -4.84
CA GLY A 87 12.92 13.82 -4.67
C GLY A 87 11.95 14.78 -5.38
N ARG A 88 12.46 15.77 -6.14
CA ARG A 88 11.61 16.79 -6.78
C ARG A 88 11.90 17.03 -8.26
N ARG A 89 12.95 16.49 -8.80
CA ARG A 89 13.38 16.74 -10.17
C ARG A 89 13.76 15.43 -10.87
N ILE A 90 13.29 15.29 -12.10
CA ILE A 90 13.60 14.20 -13.03
C ILE A 90 14.20 14.80 -14.28
N THR A 91 15.32 14.30 -14.77
CA THR A 91 15.85 14.67 -16.09
C THR A 91 15.68 13.51 -17.04
N LEU A 92 15.23 13.78 -18.27
CA LEU A 92 14.98 12.77 -19.29
C LEU A 92 15.74 13.12 -20.59
N GLY A 93 16.60 12.22 -21.04
CA GLY A 93 17.08 12.24 -22.42
C GLY A 93 15.98 11.82 -23.39
N THR A 94 16.15 12.09 -24.68
CA THR A 94 15.12 11.82 -25.71
C THR A 94 14.62 10.37 -25.69
N TRP A 95 15.49 9.40 -25.62
CA TRP A 95 15.09 7.98 -25.62
C TRP A 95 14.40 7.54 -24.34
N ALA A 96 14.56 8.31 -23.24
CA ALA A 96 13.97 8.02 -21.93
C ALA A 96 12.57 8.62 -21.75
N ARG A 97 12.01 9.25 -22.77
CA ARG A 97 10.66 9.86 -22.74
C ARG A 97 9.59 8.80 -22.92
N ASN A 98 9.44 7.96 -21.91
CA ASN A 98 8.55 6.81 -21.88
C ASN A 98 7.89 6.73 -20.51
N GLU A 99 6.63 6.31 -20.46
CA GLU A 99 5.84 6.26 -19.22
C GLU A 99 6.50 5.38 -18.16
N ALA A 100 7.02 4.22 -18.55
CA ALA A 100 7.63 3.29 -17.59
C ALA A 100 8.91 3.88 -16.98
N ILE A 101 9.73 4.60 -17.78
CA ILE A 101 10.93 5.27 -17.30
C ILE A 101 10.56 6.44 -16.38
N ILE A 102 9.51 7.21 -16.74
CA ILE A 102 9.02 8.28 -15.85
C ILE A 102 8.56 7.70 -14.51
N LEU A 103 7.85 6.57 -14.49
CA LEU A 103 7.46 5.90 -13.24
C LEU A 103 8.66 5.35 -12.47
N HIS A 104 9.70 4.87 -13.16
CA HIS A 104 10.96 4.45 -12.55
C HIS A 104 11.63 5.62 -11.80
N GLU A 105 11.80 6.74 -12.48
CA GLU A 105 12.41 7.93 -11.87
C GLU A 105 11.50 8.53 -10.77
N LEU A 106 10.20 8.46 -10.95
CA LEU A 106 9.24 8.83 -9.91
C LEU A 106 9.42 7.94 -8.66
N ALA A 107 9.63 6.63 -8.83
CA ALA A 107 9.90 5.73 -7.72
C ALA A 107 11.17 6.13 -6.96
N HIS A 108 12.22 6.61 -7.66
CA HIS A 108 13.41 7.18 -7.00
C HIS A 108 13.11 8.46 -6.22
N CYS A 109 12.22 9.32 -6.73
CA CYS A 109 11.77 10.52 -6.01
C CYS A 109 10.98 10.20 -4.73
N LEU A 110 10.30 9.06 -4.69
CA LEU A 110 9.43 8.63 -3.58
C LEU A 110 10.13 7.71 -2.59
N ALA A 111 11.14 6.98 -3.03
CA ALA A 111 11.91 6.08 -2.18
C ALA A 111 12.86 6.84 -1.25
N PRO A 112 13.18 6.30 -0.08
CA PRO A 112 14.21 6.88 0.76
C PRO A 112 15.55 7.01 0.01
N TYR A 113 16.19 8.18 0.10
CA TYR A 113 17.38 8.55 -0.70
C TYR A 113 18.48 7.48 -0.74
N LYS A 114 18.67 6.73 0.34
CA LYS A 114 19.74 5.72 0.44
C LYS A 114 19.38 4.37 -0.18
N THR A 115 18.15 4.15 -0.63
CA THR A 115 17.70 2.81 -1.04
C THR A 115 18.12 2.42 -2.46
N LYS A 116 18.51 3.40 -3.30
CA LYS A 116 18.84 3.17 -4.72
C LYS A 116 17.80 2.24 -5.37
N HIS A 117 18.19 1.11 -5.97
CA HIS A 117 17.28 0.08 -6.51
C HIS A 117 16.99 -1.04 -5.48
N GLY A 118 17.03 -0.73 -4.18
CA GLY A 118 16.75 -1.68 -3.09
C GLY A 118 15.29 -2.16 -3.06
N PRO A 119 14.95 -3.03 -2.08
CA PRO A 119 13.61 -3.60 -1.97
C PRO A 119 12.50 -2.56 -1.82
N GLU A 120 12.77 -1.44 -1.17
CA GLU A 120 11.82 -0.33 -0.98
C GLU A 120 11.48 0.34 -2.30
N PHE A 121 12.51 0.66 -3.10
CA PHE A 121 12.34 1.20 -4.44
C PHE A 121 11.51 0.25 -5.31
N ALA A 122 11.89 -1.03 -5.35
CA ALA A 122 11.19 -2.04 -6.15
C ALA A 122 9.71 -2.21 -5.72
N GLY A 123 9.42 -2.10 -4.42
CA GLY A 123 8.05 -2.12 -3.91
C GLY A 123 7.23 -0.91 -4.35
N ILE A 124 7.83 0.30 -4.29
CA ILE A 124 7.18 1.55 -4.76
C ILE A 124 6.97 1.50 -6.27
N PHE A 125 7.97 1.09 -7.05
CA PHE A 125 7.83 0.97 -8.50
C PHE A 125 6.74 -0.02 -8.90
N LEU A 126 6.68 -1.20 -8.27
CA LEU A 126 5.60 -2.17 -8.49
C LEU A 126 4.21 -1.58 -8.17
N PHE A 127 4.10 -0.77 -7.12
CA PHE A 127 2.87 -0.07 -6.77
C PHE A 127 2.47 0.95 -7.85
N LEU A 128 3.42 1.74 -8.35
CA LEU A 128 3.17 2.71 -9.43
C LEU A 128 2.72 2.01 -10.70
N VAL A 129 3.43 0.95 -11.14
CA VAL A 129 3.08 0.14 -12.32
C VAL A 129 1.68 -0.44 -12.18
N LYS A 130 1.34 -0.99 -11.01
CA LYS A 130 0.00 -1.54 -10.76
C LYS A 130 -1.12 -0.53 -10.97
N ASN A 131 -0.92 0.70 -10.52
CA ASN A 131 -1.96 1.72 -10.57
C ASN A 131 -1.98 2.50 -11.89
N ALA A 132 -0.85 2.64 -12.58
CA ALA A 132 -0.75 3.32 -13.86
C ALA A 132 -1.05 2.39 -15.05
N PHE A 133 -0.46 1.20 -15.06
CA PHE A 133 -0.57 0.25 -16.17
C PHE A 133 -1.58 -0.89 -15.93
N GLY A 134 -2.06 -1.05 -14.69
CA GLY A 134 -3.03 -2.07 -14.34
C GLY A 134 -2.43 -3.35 -13.73
N ASN A 135 -3.35 -4.24 -13.32
CA ASN A 135 -2.99 -5.43 -12.56
C ASN A 135 -2.18 -6.45 -13.38
N GLU A 136 -2.43 -6.55 -14.68
CA GLU A 136 -1.79 -7.56 -15.52
C GLU A 136 -0.29 -7.29 -15.68
N LEU A 137 0.08 -6.06 -16.06
CA LEU A 137 1.49 -5.68 -16.17
C LEU A 137 2.21 -5.71 -14.82
N ALA A 138 1.50 -5.37 -13.74
CA ALA A 138 2.06 -5.51 -12.38
C ALA A 138 2.29 -6.98 -11.99
N LYS A 139 1.43 -7.91 -12.43
CA LYS A 139 1.63 -9.35 -12.23
C LYS A 139 2.85 -9.84 -13.01
N GLN A 140 2.96 -9.46 -14.28
CA GLN A 140 4.13 -9.79 -15.10
C GLN A 140 5.43 -9.23 -14.50
N LEU A 141 5.42 -7.99 -14.00
CA LEU A 141 6.58 -7.40 -13.32
C LEU A 141 6.96 -8.19 -12.07
N ARG A 142 5.98 -8.65 -11.28
CA ARG A 142 6.24 -9.46 -10.09
C ARG A 142 6.87 -10.81 -10.44
N GLU A 143 6.40 -11.47 -11.49
CA GLU A 143 7.00 -12.72 -11.96
C GLU A 143 8.40 -12.47 -12.52
N SER A 144 8.61 -11.39 -13.27
CA SER A 144 9.92 -10.97 -13.74
C SER A 144 10.89 -10.67 -12.57
N TYR A 145 10.42 -10.06 -11.49
CA TYR A 145 11.21 -9.86 -10.28
C TYR A 145 11.66 -11.19 -9.65
N LYS A 146 10.81 -12.21 -9.62
CA LYS A 146 11.19 -13.56 -9.16
C LYS A 146 12.30 -14.14 -10.04
N THR A 147 12.10 -14.11 -11.36
CA THR A 147 13.07 -14.62 -12.33
C THR A 147 14.44 -13.95 -12.19
N HIS A 148 14.47 -12.63 -12.06
CA HIS A 148 15.71 -11.86 -11.93
C HIS A 148 16.22 -11.71 -10.50
N LYS A 149 15.59 -12.40 -9.53
CA LYS A 149 15.95 -12.36 -8.10
C LYS A 149 15.97 -10.93 -7.53
N VAL A 150 15.03 -10.09 -7.96
CA VAL A 150 14.80 -8.74 -7.42
C VAL A 150 13.94 -8.86 -6.17
N ARG A 151 14.47 -8.42 -5.04
CA ARG A 151 13.71 -8.32 -3.80
C ARG A 151 12.88 -7.06 -3.81
N HIS A 152 11.63 -7.14 -3.41
CA HIS A 152 10.75 -5.98 -3.25
C HIS A 152 10.07 -6.00 -1.87
N ASN A 153 9.81 -4.82 -1.32
CA ASN A 153 9.17 -4.64 -0.01
C ASN A 153 7.93 -3.76 -0.13
N ASN A 154 6.75 -4.36 -0.15
CA ASN A 154 5.48 -3.63 -0.21
C ASN A 154 5.17 -2.88 1.11
N LYS A 155 5.83 -3.21 2.23
CA LYS A 155 5.68 -2.50 3.51
C LYS A 155 6.40 -1.14 3.51
N ALA A 156 7.26 -0.88 2.52
CA ALA A 156 7.93 0.41 2.36
C ALA A 156 7.00 1.53 1.86
N LEU A 157 5.79 1.17 1.39
CA LEU A 157 4.80 2.17 1.01
C LEU A 157 4.35 2.97 2.24
N PRO A 158 4.29 4.30 2.17
CA PRO A 158 3.73 5.12 3.23
C PRO A 158 2.33 4.64 3.62
N PRO A 159 1.91 4.81 4.90
CA PRO A 159 0.54 4.50 5.29
C PRO A 159 -0.45 5.32 4.47
N ILE A 160 -1.67 4.80 4.30
CA ILE A 160 -2.73 5.54 3.60
C ILE A 160 -3.13 6.74 4.46
N ASP A 161 -3.04 7.94 3.91
CA ASP A 161 -3.60 9.13 4.51
C ASP A 161 -5.13 9.08 4.43
N LYS A 162 -5.76 8.84 5.56
CA LYS A 162 -7.22 8.72 5.66
C LYS A 162 -7.94 10.07 5.48
N SER A 163 -7.25 11.19 5.65
CA SER A 163 -7.84 12.53 5.44
C SER A 163 -8.21 12.79 3.98
N CYS A 164 -7.54 12.09 3.05
CA CYS A 164 -7.84 12.15 1.62
C CYS A 164 -9.05 11.29 1.19
N LEU A 165 -9.68 10.53 2.13
CA LEU A 165 -10.82 9.69 1.79
C LEU A 165 -12.09 10.53 1.59
N THR A 166 -12.83 10.27 0.51
CA THR A 166 -14.19 10.81 0.36
C THR A 166 -15.13 10.15 1.41
N ARG A 167 -16.24 10.83 1.76
CA ARG A 167 -17.26 10.27 2.69
C ARG A 167 -17.68 8.84 2.32
N ASN A 168 -17.88 8.56 1.03
CA ASN A 168 -18.27 7.23 0.55
C ASN A 168 -17.18 6.18 0.76
N GLN A 169 -15.92 6.55 0.61
CA GLN A 169 -14.78 5.66 0.82
C GLN A 169 -14.52 5.40 2.30
N ILE A 170 -14.71 6.41 3.15
CA ILE A 170 -14.67 6.25 4.60
C ILE A 170 -15.78 5.28 5.04
N ALA A 171 -17.00 5.45 4.53
CA ALA A 171 -18.12 4.56 4.83
C ALA A 171 -17.89 3.13 4.33
N ALA A 172 -17.34 2.97 3.12
CA ALA A 172 -16.99 1.66 2.56
C ALA A 172 -15.86 0.96 3.36
N ALA A 173 -14.84 1.71 3.76
CA ALA A 173 -13.75 1.20 4.60
C ALA A 173 -14.26 0.76 5.97
N ALA A 174 -15.11 1.57 6.62
CA ALA A 174 -15.75 1.25 7.89
C ALA A 174 -16.63 0.00 7.79
N LYS A 175 -17.42 -0.14 6.71
CA LYS A 175 -18.24 -1.33 6.44
C LYS A 175 -17.39 -2.59 6.25
N LYS A 176 -16.28 -2.47 5.55
CA LYS A 176 -15.32 -3.58 5.36
C LYS A 176 -14.68 -3.99 6.69
N GLN A 177 -14.29 -3.03 7.51
CA GLN A 177 -13.70 -3.29 8.83
C GLN A 177 -14.70 -3.99 9.77
N LYS A 178 -15.96 -3.50 9.82
CA LYS A 178 -17.04 -4.15 10.59
C LYS A 178 -17.29 -5.60 10.13
N ARG A 179 -17.28 -5.86 8.82
CA ARG A 179 -17.44 -7.23 8.28
C ARG A 179 -16.27 -8.13 8.68
N ALA A 180 -15.02 -7.64 8.58
CA ALA A 180 -13.84 -8.40 8.98
C ALA A 180 -13.83 -8.69 10.50
N GLU A 181 -14.26 -7.74 11.32
CA GLU A 181 -14.41 -7.91 12.76
C GLU A 181 -15.51 -8.92 13.12
N ALA A 182 -16.66 -8.84 12.44
CA ALA A 182 -17.75 -9.81 12.62
C ALA A 182 -17.32 -11.23 12.19
N GLN A 183 -16.54 -11.33 11.11
CA GLN A 183 -15.98 -12.61 10.66
C GLN A 183 -15.00 -13.18 11.70
N ARG A 184 -14.07 -12.37 12.21
CA ARG A 184 -13.15 -12.78 13.28
C ARG A 184 -13.88 -13.22 14.55
N LYS A 185 -14.96 -12.51 14.94
CA LYS A 185 -15.80 -12.91 16.09
C LYS A 185 -16.47 -14.26 15.85
N LYS A 186 -16.96 -14.53 14.63
CA LYS A 186 -17.54 -15.84 14.27
C LYS A 186 -16.48 -16.94 14.30
N GLU A 187 -15.32 -16.70 13.72
CA GLU A 187 -14.20 -17.66 13.72
C GLU A 187 -13.71 -17.97 15.14
N PHE A 188 -13.65 -16.94 16.00
CA PHE A 188 -13.28 -17.11 17.40
C PHE A 188 -14.37 -17.87 18.19
N ALA A 189 -15.64 -17.61 17.92
CA ALA A 189 -16.76 -18.31 18.55
C ALA A 189 -16.92 -19.78 18.11
N GLN A 190 -16.42 -20.10 16.90
CA GLN A 190 -16.45 -21.47 16.35
C GLN A 190 -15.24 -22.31 16.75
N LYS A 191 -14.18 -21.67 17.26
CA LYS A 191 -12.99 -22.41 17.72
C LYS A 191 -13.25 -22.94 19.12
N PRO A 192 -13.35 -24.27 19.30
CA PRO A 192 -13.52 -24.81 20.65
C PRO A 192 -12.28 -24.45 21.46
N LEU A 193 -12.49 -23.72 22.55
CA LEU A 193 -11.42 -23.42 23.49
C LEU A 193 -10.92 -24.73 24.10
N HIS A 194 -9.61 -24.91 24.11
CA HIS A 194 -9.00 -26.03 24.83
C HIS A 194 -9.39 -25.96 26.31
N ARG A 195 -9.54 -27.09 26.99
CA ARG A 195 -9.98 -27.17 28.37
C ARG A 195 -9.20 -26.24 29.32
N GLU A 196 -7.90 -26.12 29.10
CA GLU A 196 -7.02 -25.21 29.86
C GLU A 196 -7.33 -23.73 29.61
N GLU A 197 -7.61 -23.35 28.37
CA GLU A 197 -8.03 -21.98 28.01
C GLU A 197 -9.39 -21.62 28.61
N GLN A 198 -10.30 -22.60 28.69
CA GLN A 198 -11.62 -22.44 29.31
C GLN A 198 -11.48 -22.18 30.82
N ILE A 199 -10.62 -22.95 31.49
CA ILE A 199 -10.33 -22.78 32.92
C ILE A 199 -9.65 -21.41 33.16
N ALA A 200 -8.68 -21.05 32.35
CA ALA A 200 -7.99 -19.76 32.44
C ALA A 200 -8.95 -18.57 32.27
N LEU A 201 -9.88 -18.65 31.31
CA LEU A 201 -10.91 -17.62 31.08
C LEU A 201 -11.87 -17.50 32.29
N ILE A 202 -12.33 -18.61 32.83
CA ILE A 202 -13.19 -18.63 34.02
C ILE A 202 -12.48 -18.00 35.23
N ASN A 203 -11.21 -18.35 35.44
CA ASN A 203 -10.40 -17.77 36.51
C ASN A 203 -10.13 -16.30 36.35
N PHE A 204 -9.88 -15.83 35.12
CA PHE A 204 -9.75 -14.40 34.80
C PHE A 204 -11.03 -13.63 35.10
N LEU A 205 -12.20 -14.11 34.63
CA LEU A 205 -13.50 -13.50 34.87
C LEU A 205 -13.85 -13.44 36.36
N ASN A 206 -13.57 -14.51 37.11
CA ASN A 206 -13.80 -14.52 38.56
C ASN A 206 -12.93 -13.47 39.28
N ARG A 207 -11.64 -13.34 38.91
CA ARG A 207 -10.75 -12.30 39.45
C ARG A 207 -11.23 -10.89 39.11
N ALA A 208 -11.66 -10.65 37.85
CA ALA A 208 -12.21 -9.39 37.44
C ALA A 208 -13.48 -9.00 38.21
N ILE A 209 -14.37 -9.96 38.50
CA ILE A 209 -15.56 -9.76 39.32
C ILE A 209 -15.23 -9.43 40.79
N GLN A 210 -14.18 -10.07 41.34
CA GLN A 210 -13.73 -9.83 42.72
C GLN A 210 -12.99 -8.50 42.89
N SER A 211 -12.20 -8.08 41.88
CA SER A 211 -11.39 -6.85 41.93
C SER A 211 -12.21 -5.56 41.77
N THR A 212 -13.43 -5.65 41.29
CA THR A 212 -14.30 -4.47 41.11
C THR A 212 -15.09 -4.15 42.40
N GLN A 213 -14.55 -3.24 43.23
CA GLN A 213 -15.36 -2.53 44.26
C GLN A 213 -16.29 -1.58 43.54
N LEU A 214 -17.53 -1.99 43.26
CA LEU A 214 -18.43 -1.27 42.38
C LEU A 214 -19.66 -0.77 43.20
N GLY A 215 -19.92 0.55 43.12
CA GLY A 215 -21.15 1.14 43.68
C GLY A 215 -22.46 0.65 43.02
N PRO A 216 -23.63 1.09 43.50
CA PRO A 216 -24.95 0.49 43.20
C PRO A 216 -25.33 0.35 41.72
N VAL A 217 -24.91 1.28 40.86
CA VAL A 217 -25.19 1.24 39.40
C VAL A 217 -24.47 0.09 38.72
N LYS A 218 -23.40 -0.40 39.31
CA LYS A 218 -22.55 -1.46 38.76
C LYS A 218 -22.92 -2.85 39.32
N SER A 219 -23.87 -2.93 40.26
CA SER A 219 -24.36 -4.21 40.79
C SER A 219 -25.07 -5.06 39.74
N LYS A 220 -25.80 -4.42 38.79
CA LYS A 220 -26.45 -5.10 37.67
C LYS A 220 -25.43 -5.74 36.71
N ALA A 221 -24.38 -5.00 36.37
CA ALA A 221 -23.30 -5.50 35.52
C ALA A 221 -22.53 -6.66 36.18
N ARG A 222 -22.33 -6.60 37.52
CA ARG A 222 -21.73 -7.68 38.30
C ARG A 222 -22.60 -8.94 38.32
N ALA A 223 -23.93 -8.78 38.51
CA ALA A 223 -24.88 -9.90 38.47
C ALA A 223 -24.89 -10.58 37.08
N GLU A 224 -24.88 -9.78 36.02
CA GLU A 224 -24.78 -10.26 34.62
C GLU A 224 -23.46 -11.01 34.36
N ALA A 225 -22.32 -10.47 34.80
CA ALA A 225 -21.03 -11.11 34.69
C ALA A 225 -21.00 -12.43 35.50
N GLN A 226 -21.56 -12.47 36.70
CA GLN A 226 -21.67 -13.71 37.51
C GLN A 226 -22.57 -14.75 36.84
N LYS A 227 -23.66 -14.33 36.19
CA LYS A 227 -24.50 -15.21 35.38
C LYS A 227 -23.73 -15.81 34.23
N THR A 228 -23.00 -14.97 33.45
CA THR A 228 -22.16 -15.42 32.35
C THR A 228 -21.13 -16.45 32.78
N VAL A 229 -20.46 -16.23 33.92
CA VAL A 229 -19.49 -17.21 34.46
C VAL A 229 -20.14 -18.54 34.82
N ARG A 230 -21.38 -18.49 35.42
CA ARG A 230 -22.13 -19.71 35.71
C ARG A 230 -22.52 -20.47 34.46
N ASP A 231 -22.99 -19.76 33.44
CA ASP A 231 -23.38 -20.35 32.15
C ASP A 231 -22.17 -20.98 31.42
N LEU A 232 -21.04 -20.30 31.47
CA LEU A 232 -19.76 -20.86 30.93
C LEU A 232 -19.32 -22.11 31.72
N LYS A 233 -19.40 -22.08 33.04
CA LYS A 233 -19.08 -23.29 33.86
C LYS A 233 -19.97 -24.46 33.48
N LYS A 234 -21.28 -24.25 33.32
CA LYS A 234 -22.21 -25.29 32.86
C LYS A 234 -21.89 -25.82 31.48
N ALA A 235 -21.50 -24.90 30.54
CA ALA A 235 -21.18 -25.29 29.17
C ALA A 235 -19.86 -26.06 29.04
N PHE A 236 -18.91 -25.80 29.94
CA PHE A 236 -17.54 -26.38 29.84
C PHE A 236 -17.26 -27.52 30.81
N LEU A 237 -18.06 -27.68 31.84
CA LEU A 237 -17.86 -28.72 32.87
C LEU A 237 -18.86 -29.88 32.77
N LEU A 238 -19.78 -29.81 31.85
CA LEU A 238 -20.66 -30.91 31.44
C LEU A 238 -20.08 -31.62 30.22
#